data_729a49a043945c8c7ec7380c9cffc236
#
_entry.id   729a49a043945c8c7ec7380c9cffc236
#
_cell.length_a   1.000
_cell.length_b   1.000
_cell.length_c   1.000
_cell.angle_alpha   90.00
_cell.angle_beta   90.00
_cell.angle_gamma   90.00
#
_symmetry.space_group_name_H-M   'P 1'
#
loop_
_entity.id
_entity.type
_entity.pdbx_description
1 polymer ?
#
loop_
_entity_poly.entity_id
_entity_poly.type
_entity_poly.pdbx_seq_one_letter_code
_entity_poly.pdbx_strand_id
1 'polypeptide(L)'
;TTTLAVLIANATATFRQRDSAQFFGRRVDCSAVKTAATILTMYLVLFFGGAVFISAYEHLPLSACLYETASAVGTVGLTLGITPQLRIPSQMVLILLMYLGRVGGLTLIYAALSSKKAGNARLPQEKITIG
;
A
#
# COMPACT_ATOMS: atom_id res chain seq x y z
N THR A 1 9.11 -6.83 0.08
CA THR A 1 10.22 -7.08 -0.88
C THR A 1 9.68 -7.51 -2.24
N THR A 2 8.81 -8.50 -2.34
CA THR A 2 8.24 -8.99 -3.60
C THR A 2 7.46 -7.90 -4.36
N THR A 3 6.66 -7.09 -3.67
CA THR A 3 5.91 -5.99 -4.26
C THR A 3 6.82 -4.95 -4.92
N LEU A 4 7.88 -4.54 -4.23
CA LEU A 4 8.87 -3.61 -4.77
C LEU A 4 9.63 -4.22 -5.95
N ALA A 5 10.03 -5.49 -5.87
CA ALA A 5 10.71 -6.17 -6.95
C ALA A 5 9.86 -6.23 -8.22
N VAL A 6 8.57 -6.55 -8.09
CA VAL A 6 7.62 -6.57 -9.22
C VAL A 6 7.44 -5.18 -9.82
N LEU A 7 7.35 -4.14 -8.99
CA LEU A 7 7.20 -2.77 -9.47
C LEU A 7 8.44 -2.24 -10.16
N ILE A 8 9.63 -2.53 -9.63
CA ILE A 8 10.91 -2.18 -10.26
C ILE A 8 11.05 -2.90 -11.60
N ALA A 9 10.70 -4.20 -11.64
CA ALA A 9 10.71 -4.98 -12.88
C ALA A 9 9.75 -4.39 -13.91
N ASN A 10 8.56 -3.97 -13.49
CA ASN A 10 7.61 -3.31 -14.39
C ASN A 10 8.12 -1.94 -14.88
N ALA A 11 8.69 -1.14 -13.98
CA ALA A 11 9.28 0.15 -14.37
C ALA A 11 10.42 -0.02 -15.37
N THR A 12 11.33 -0.97 -15.14
CA THR A 12 12.43 -1.25 -16.08
C THR A 12 11.94 -1.80 -17.42
N ALA A 13 10.87 -2.60 -17.42
CA ALA A 13 10.24 -3.07 -18.66
C ALA A 13 9.64 -1.91 -19.46
N THR A 14 8.96 -0.98 -18.76
CA THR A 14 8.38 0.22 -19.38
C THR A 14 9.45 1.12 -19.97
N PHE A 15 10.55 1.37 -19.26
CA PHE A 15 11.68 2.16 -19.77
C PHE A 15 12.37 1.50 -20.96
N ARG A 16 12.39 0.17 -21.02
CA ARG A 16 12.99 -0.59 -22.13
C ARG A 16 12.03 -0.85 -23.30
N GLN A 17 10.83 -0.27 -23.27
CA GLN A 17 9.79 -0.48 -24.28
C GLN A 17 9.49 -1.96 -24.54
N ARG A 18 9.51 -2.77 -23.51
CA ARG A 18 9.11 -4.18 -23.59
C ARG A 18 7.65 -4.33 -23.18
N ASP A 19 6.90 -5.10 -23.94
CA ASP A 19 5.45 -5.31 -23.74
C ASP A 19 5.09 -6.03 -22.43
N SER A 20 6.06 -6.53 -21.67
CA SER A 20 5.82 -7.23 -20.43
C SER A 20 6.99 -7.13 -19.46
N ALA A 21 6.70 -6.99 -18.17
CA ALA A 21 7.67 -7.09 -17.11
C ALA A 21 8.25 -8.51 -17.06
N GLN A 22 9.56 -8.63 -17.16
CA GLN A 22 10.28 -9.89 -17.02
C GLN A 22 11.16 -9.83 -15.77
N PHE A 23 11.01 -10.83 -14.91
CA PHE A 23 11.86 -11.00 -13.74
C PHE A 23 12.50 -12.39 -13.83
N PHE A 24 13.83 -12.45 -13.87
CA PHE A 24 14.60 -13.70 -14.04
C PHE A 24 14.14 -14.57 -15.24
N GLY A 25 13.80 -13.94 -16.37
CA GLY A 25 13.38 -14.66 -17.58
C GLY A 25 11.96 -15.21 -17.56
N ARG A 26 11.15 -14.86 -16.53
CA ARG A 26 9.73 -15.22 -16.46
C ARG A 26 8.86 -13.99 -16.67
N ARG A 27 7.78 -14.16 -17.43
CA ARG A 27 6.72 -13.15 -17.56
C ARG A 27 5.98 -13.01 -16.23
N VAL A 28 5.88 -11.78 -15.71
CA VAL A 28 5.03 -11.45 -14.58
C VAL A 28 3.63 -11.13 -15.09
N ASP A 29 2.60 -11.75 -14.52
CA ASP A 29 1.22 -11.50 -14.90
C ASP A 29 0.83 -10.04 -14.65
N CYS A 30 0.09 -9.43 -15.59
CA CYS A 30 -0.43 -8.07 -15.43
C CYS A 30 -1.30 -7.90 -14.18
N SER A 31 -1.99 -8.94 -13.73
CA SER A 31 -2.77 -8.94 -12.49
C SER A 31 -1.88 -8.78 -11.26
N ALA A 32 -0.71 -9.44 -11.22
CA ALA A 32 0.24 -9.32 -10.13
C ALA A 32 0.82 -7.90 -10.05
N VAL A 33 1.16 -7.30 -11.18
CA VAL A 33 1.65 -5.90 -11.27
C VAL A 33 0.58 -4.92 -10.77
N LYS A 34 -0.66 -5.07 -11.21
CA LYS A 34 -1.77 -4.23 -10.77
C LYS A 34 -2.02 -4.33 -9.26
N THR A 35 -2.01 -5.55 -8.72
CA THR A 35 -2.16 -5.78 -7.28
C THR A 35 -1.01 -5.16 -6.50
N ALA A 36 0.23 -5.34 -6.95
CA ALA A 36 1.42 -4.75 -6.32
C ALA A 36 1.36 -3.22 -6.32
N ALA A 37 0.97 -2.60 -7.44
CA ALA A 37 0.82 -1.16 -7.55
C ALA A 37 -0.28 -0.63 -6.61
N THR A 38 -1.40 -1.32 -6.51
CA THR A 38 -2.51 -0.95 -5.61
C THR A 38 -2.07 -1.01 -4.15
N ILE A 39 -1.38 -2.06 -3.75
CA ILE A 39 -0.85 -2.23 -2.39
C ILE A 39 0.12 -1.10 -2.06
N LEU A 40 1.08 -0.83 -2.94
CA LEU A 40 2.05 0.24 -2.72
C LEU A 40 1.38 1.60 -2.60
N THR A 41 0.44 1.91 -3.50
CA THR A 41 -0.30 3.18 -3.47
C THR A 41 -1.06 3.32 -2.15
N MET A 42 -1.71 2.27 -1.69
CA MET A 42 -2.42 2.27 -0.41
C MET A 42 -1.48 2.55 0.76
N TYR A 43 -0.32 1.89 0.81
CA TYR A 43 0.67 2.13 1.86
C TYR A 43 1.24 3.55 1.82
N LEU A 44 1.49 4.10 0.63
CA LEU A 44 1.95 5.48 0.49
C LEU A 44 0.89 6.48 0.97
N VAL A 45 -0.37 6.26 0.62
CA VAL A 45 -1.48 7.13 1.09
C VAL A 45 -1.60 7.08 2.61
N LEU A 46 -1.53 5.90 3.22
CA LEU A 46 -1.56 5.75 4.67
C LEU A 46 -0.35 6.42 5.34
N PHE A 47 0.84 6.25 4.76
CA PHE A 47 2.09 6.82 5.27
C PHE A 47 2.05 8.35 5.26
N PHE A 48 1.80 8.96 4.10
CA PHE A 48 1.76 10.40 3.97
C PHE A 48 0.55 11.01 4.68
N GLY A 49 -0.62 10.40 4.57
CA GLY A 49 -1.83 10.85 5.25
C GLY A 49 -1.66 10.88 6.77
N GLY A 50 -1.11 9.81 7.34
CA GLY A 50 -0.80 9.73 8.76
C GLY A 50 0.22 10.78 9.21
N ALA A 51 1.29 10.96 8.43
CA ALA A 51 2.34 11.94 8.75
C ALA A 51 1.81 13.37 8.74
N VAL A 52 1.06 13.74 7.71
CA VAL A 52 0.44 15.08 7.58
C VAL A 52 -0.58 15.31 8.69
N PHE A 53 -1.41 14.32 8.99
CA PHE A 53 -2.39 14.42 10.07
C PHE A 53 -1.72 14.68 11.43
N ILE A 54 -0.71 13.89 11.78
CA ILE A 54 0.02 14.03 13.04
C ILE A 54 0.76 15.37 13.08
N SER A 55 1.43 15.76 12.00
CA SER A 55 2.16 17.04 11.93
C SER A 55 1.23 18.25 12.08
N ALA A 56 0.06 18.21 11.44
CA ALA A 56 -0.94 19.28 11.53
C ALA A 56 -1.57 19.37 12.92
N TYR A 57 -1.81 18.25 13.57
CA TYR A 57 -2.47 18.19 14.87
C TYR A 57 -1.54 18.53 16.03
N GLU A 58 -0.30 18.05 15.99
CA GLU A 58 0.68 18.20 17.06
C GLU A 58 1.63 19.39 16.86
N HIS A 59 1.61 20.03 15.67
CA HIS A 59 2.55 21.09 15.28
C HIS A 59 4.03 20.67 15.39
N LEU A 60 4.31 19.40 15.16
CA LEU A 60 5.64 18.82 15.15
C LEU A 60 6.29 18.90 13.77
N PRO A 61 7.65 18.86 13.69
CA PRO A 61 8.33 18.84 12.41
C PRO A 61 7.92 17.60 11.59
N LEU A 62 7.59 17.82 10.33
CA LEU A 62 7.12 16.77 9.42
C LEU A 62 8.08 15.59 9.32
N SER A 63 9.39 15.84 9.40
CA SER A 63 10.42 14.80 9.34
C SER A 63 10.30 13.77 10.48
N ALA A 64 10.02 14.23 11.68
CA ALA A 64 9.81 13.35 12.83
C ALA A 64 8.49 12.55 12.68
N CYS A 65 7.43 13.21 12.22
CA CYS A 65 6.14 12.54 11.96
C CYS A 65 6.27 11.49 10.85
N LEU A 66 7.00 11.77 9.78
CA LEU A 66 7.30 10.82 8.71
C LEU A 66 8.06 9.59 9.24
N TYR A 67 9.03 9.79 10.12
CA TYR A 67 9.76 8.69 10.73
C TYR A 67 8.85 7.79 11.57
N GLU A 68 8.03 8.38 12.44
CA GLU A 68 7.08 7.64 13.28
C GLU A 68 6.03 6.88 12.45
N THR A 69 5.46 7.51 11.42
CA THR A 69 4.49 6.86 10.54
C THR A 69 5.13 5.76 9.69
N ALA A 70 6.36 5.94 9.21
CA ALA A 70 7.11 4.90 8.50
C ALA A 70 7.36 3.68 9.40
N SER A 71 7.77 3.93 10.64
CA SER A 71 7.96 2.89 11.66
C SER A 71 6.66 2.16 11.99
N ALA A 72 5.55 2.90 12.10
CA ALA A 72 4.23 2.33 12.38
C ALA A 72 3.74 1.45 11.22
N VAL A 73 3.74 1.97 10.00
CA VAL A 73 3.30 1.23 8.79
C VAL A 73 4.20 0.03 8.53
N GLY A 74 5.52 0.19 8.71
CA GLY A 74 6.49 -0.90 8.58
C GLY A 74 6.47 -1.89 9.73
N THR A 75 5.70 -1.63 10.81
CA THR A 75 5.67 -2.43 12.04
C THR A 75 7.05 -2.64 12.67
N VAL A 76 7.94 -1.66 12.52
CA VAL A 76 9.34 -1.72 12.99
C VAL A 76 9.42 -1.45 14.50
N GLY A 77 8.60 -0.51 14.99
CA GLY A 77 8.55 -0.17 16.42
C GLY A 77 9.64 0.78 16.89
N LEU A 78 10.35 1.42 15.95
CA LEU A 78 11.35 2.43 16.29
C LEU A 78 10.69 3.79 16.47
N THR A 79 11.16 4.57 17.44
CA THR A 79 10.70 5.93 17.71
C THR A 79 11.86 6.89 17.88
N LEU A 80 11.64 8.14 17.51
CA LEU A 80 12.55 9.25 17.83
C LEU A 80 12.31 9.83 19.24
N GLY A 81 11.44 9.18 20.03
CA GLY A 81 11.09 9.62 21.38
C GLY A 81 9.92 10.60 21.45
N ILE A 82 9.26 10.87 20.35
CA ILE A 82 8.07 11.75 20.31
C ILE A 82 6.78 11.02 20.63
N THR A 83 6.73 9.69 20.47
CA THR A 83 5.52 8.89 20.69
C THR A 83 4.86 9.12 22.05
N PRO A 84 5.58 9.18 23.19
CA PRO A 84 4.97 9.46 24.49
C PRO A 84 4.42 10.87 24.64
N GLN A 85 4.87 11.82 23.81
CA GLN A 85 4.46 13.21 23.83
C GLN A 85 3.24 13.48 22.95
N LEU A 86 2.89 12.52 22.10
CA LEU A 86 1.73 12.62 21.21
C LEU A 86 0.44 12.57 22.01
N ARG A 87 -0.55 13.36 21.59
CA ARG A 87 -1.90 13.32 22.14
C ARG A 87 -2.62 12.02 21.75
N ILE A 88 -3.64 11.68 22.50
CA ILE A 88 -4.44 10.45 22.32
C ILE A 88 -4.88 10.22 20.87
N PRO A 89 -5.43 11.21 20.11
CA PRO A 89 -5.85 10.97 18.73
C PRO A 89 -4.68 10.63 17.80
N SER A 90 -3.51 11.25 17.99
CA SER A 90 -2.31 10.93 17.19
C SER A 90 -1.79 9.52 17.49
N GLN A 91 -1.83 9.11 18.76
CA GLN A 91 -1.49 7.73 19.14
C GLN A 91 -2.46 6.71 18.55
N MET A 92 -3.76 7.03 18.54
CA MET A 92 -4.77 6.17 17.91
C MET A 92 -4.52 5.99 16.41
N VAL A 93 -4.12 7.05 15.71
CA VAL A 93 -3.73 6.98 14.28
C VAL A 93 -2.52 6.07 14.10
N LEU A 94 -1.50 6.16 14.95
CA LEU A 94 -0.33 5.28 14.89
C LEU A 94 -0.71 3.81 15.13
N ILE A 95 -1.57 3.54 16.10
CA ILE A 95 -2.08 2.18 16.37
C ILE A 95 -2.84 1.62 15.16
N LEU A 96 -3.68 2.44 14.54
CA LEU A 96 -4.40 2.08 13.33
C LEU A 96 -3.43 1.76 12.18
N LEU A 97 -2.40 2.61 11.98
CA LEU A 97 -1.37 2.39 10.96
C LEU A 97 -0.57 1.10 11.20
N MET A 98 -0.23 0.80 12.46
CA MET A 98 0.43 -0.46 12.82
C MET A 98 -0.47 -1.66 12.52
N TYR A 99 -1.75 -1.57 12.85
CA TYR A 99 -2.71 -2.62 12.57
C TYR A 99 -2.87 -2.87 11.06
N LEU A 100 -3.06 -1.79 10.28
CA LEU A 100 -3.19 -1.86 8.84
C LEU A 100 -1.90 -2.38 8.17
N GLY A 101 -0.74 -1.98 8.66
CA GLY A 101 0.55 -2.48 8.20
C GLY A 101 0.73 -3.98 8.47
N ARG A 102 0.22 -4.47 9.59
CA ARG A 102 0.34 -5.89 9.99
C ARG A 102 -0.64 -6.81 9.28
N VAL A 103 -1.89 -6.38 9.12
CA VAL A 103 -2.94 -7.17 8.45
C VAL A 103 -2.58 -7.43 7.00
N GLY A 104 -1.79 -6.54 6.40
CA GLY A 104 -1.35 -6.65 5.02
C GLY A 104 -2.36 -6.06 4.03
N GLY A 105 -1.82 -5.35 3.04
CA GLY A 105 -2.62 -4.66 2.03
C GLY A 105 -3.57 -5.56 1.26
N LEU A 106 -3.18 -6.82 1.03
CA LEU A 106 -4.02 -7.80 0.31
C LEU A 106 -5.33 -8.07 1.04
N THR A 107 -5.30 -8.30 2.35
CA THR A 107 -6.51 -8.59 3.14
C THR A 107 -7.46 -7.40 3.14
N LEU A 108 -6.94 -6.17 3.24
CA LEU A 108 -7.76 -4.96 3.18
C LEU A 108 -8.38 -4.75 1.79
N ILE A 109 -7.62 -4.99 0.73
CA ILE A 109 -8.11 -4.90 -0.65
C ILE A 109 -9.19 -5.95 -0.88
N TYR A 110 -8.99 -7.19 -0.44
CA TYR A 110 -10.02 -8.23 -0.54
C TYR A 110 -11.27 -7.89 0.27
N ALA A 111 -11.14 -7.37 1.47
CA ALA A 111 -12.27 -6.93 2.28
C ALA A 111 -13.04 -5.78 1.61
N ALA A 112 -12.34 -4.77 1.10
CA ALA A 112 -12.95 -3.64 0.39
C ALA A 112 -13.64 -4.07 -0.91
N LEU A 113 -13.01 -4.96 -1.68
CA LEU A 113 -13.59 -5.49 -2.93
C LEU A 113 -14.75 -6.45 -2.67
N SER A 114 -14.68 -7.25 -1.61
CA SER A 114 -15.78 -8.14 -1.20
C SER A 114 -17.01 -7.34 -0.79
N SER A 115 -16.83 -6.25 -0.06
CA SER A 115 -17.92 -5.33 0.27
C SER A 115 -18.58 -4.70 -0.96
N LYS A 116 -17.79 -4.45 -2.01
CA LYS A 116 -18.29 -3.89 -3.28
C LYS A 116 -18.94 -4.93 -4.19
N LYS A 117 -18.58 -6.21 -4.05
CA LYS A 117 -19.16 -7.31 -4.84
C LYS A 117 -20.58 -7.67 -4.42
N ALA A 118 -21.01 -7.32 -3.22
CA ALA A 118 -22.39 -7.54 -2.80
C ALA A 118 -23.41 -6.67 -3.54
N GLY A 119 -22.97 -5.68 -4.33
CA GLY A 119 -23.83 -4.78 -5.10
C GLY A 119 -23.81 -4.94 -6.62
N ASN A 120 -22.85 -5.64 -7.20
CA ASN A 120 -22.78 -5.82 -8.65
C ASN A 120 -22.45 -7.27 -8.99
N ALA A 121 -23.47 -8.06 -9.27
CA ALA A 121 -23.31 -9.31 -9.98
C ALA A 121 -22.74 -9.00 -11.38
N ARG A 122 -21.43 -9.22 -11.57
CA ARG A 122 -20.86 -9.21 -12.91
C ARG A 122 -21.41 -10.42 -13.65
N LEU A 123 -22.10 -10.15 -14.74
CA LEU A 123 -22.44 -11.17 -15.73
C LEU A 123 -21.16 -11.92 -16.15
N PRO A 124 -21.17 -13.25 -16.24
CA PRO A 124 -20.03 -14.01 -16.69
C PRO A 124 -19.62 -13.51 -18.07
N GLN A 125 -18.35 -13.13 -18.21
CA GLN A 125 -17.79 -12.86 -19.53
C GLN A 125 -17.64 -14.19 -20.26
N GLU A 126 -18.56 -14.49 -21.13
CA GLU A 126 -18.35 -15.53 -22.13
C GLU A 126 -17.33 -15.02 -23.15
N LYS A 127 -16.23 -15.75 -23.28
CA LYS A 127 -15.33 -15.58 -24.41
C LYS A 127 -16.07 -16.11 -25.64
N ILE A 128 -16.69 -15.24 -26.39
CA ILE A 128 -17.20 -15.57 -27.73
C ILE A 128 -15.96 -15.69 -28.63
N THR A 129 -15.56 -16.92 -28.91
CA THR A 129 -14.64 -17.25 -29.98
C THR A 129 -15.37 -17.04 -31.28
N ILE A 130 -15.14 -15.93 -31.94
CA ILE A 130 -15.50 -15.72 -33.34
C ILE A 130 -14.47 -16.52 -34.14
N GLY A 131 -14.85 -17.69 -34.57
CA GLY A 131 -14.01 -18.56 -35.38
C GLY A 131 -13.81 -18.05 -36.80
#